data_f520881a80d7c051de2f75a9e3c703d3
#
_entry.id   f520881a80d7c051de2f75a9e3c703d3
#
_cell.length_a   1.000
_cell.length_b   1.000
_cell.length_c   1.000
_cell.angle_alpha   90.00
_cell.angle_beta   90.00
_cell.angle_gamma   90.00
#
_symmetry.space_group_name_H-M   'P 1'
#
loop_
_entity.id
_entity.type
_entity.pdbx_description
1 polymer ?
#
loop_
_entity_poly.entity_id
_entity_poly.type
_entity_poly.pdbx_seq_one_letter_code
_entity_poly.pdbx_strand_id
1 'polypeptide(L)'
;MKKIDSDLESVLINDGMSEVNWDTLKKYQNTTNISLKELRDDLGLGSWAVRTAFNENYQGVVIQQQPGEGNRKHYYPEADENWVIMDGEFEWWIDGKGTMKVTTGDIVNVKRGTWHQITCISDTPAVRYAINWPDVSHVYEDEDE
;
A
#
# COMPACT_ATOMS: atom_id res chain seq x y z
N MET A 1 -5.37 9.68 21.20
CA MET A 1 -5.88 8.35 20.83
C MET A 1 -5.51 8.02 19.40
N LYS A 2 -5.01 6.84 19.17
CA LYS A 2 -4.68 6.39 17.82
C LYS A 2 -5.94 6.05 17.04
N LYS A 3 -5.98 6.47 15.76
CA LYS A 3 -7.14 6.25 14.87
C LYS A 3 -6.79 5.26 13.77
N ILE A 4 -6.24 4.14 14.16
CA ILE A 4 -5.63 3.18 13.25
C ILE A 4 -6.55 2.81 12.08
N ASP A 5 -7.76 2.35 12.36
CA ASP A 5 -8.64 1.85 11.32
C ASP A 5 -9.19 2.98 10.43
N SER A 6 -9.53 4.11 11.01
CA SER A 6 -10.04 5.23 10.19
C SER A 6 -8.94 5.83 9.32
N ASP A 7 -7.72 5.88 9.82
CA ASP A 7 -6.58 6.35 9.04
C ASP A 7 -6.26 5.37 7.90
N LEU A 8 -6.31 4.08 8.17
CA LEU A 8 -6.08 3.06 7.14
C LEU A 8 -7.14 3.14 6.05
N GLU A 9 -8.42 3.31 6.39
CA GLU A 9 -9.48 3.47 5.41
C GLU A 9 -9.22 4.66 4.50
N SER A 10 -8.87 5.80 5.08
CA SER A 10 -8.53 7.01 4.32
C SER A 10 -7.35 6.77 3.39
N VAL A 11 -6.31 6.12 3.89
CA VAL A 11 -5.11 5.80 3.10
C VAL A 11 -5.46 4.90 1.92
N LEU A 12 -6.22 3.85 2.13
CA LEU A 12 -6.57 2.92 1.05
C LEU A 12 -7.46 3.57 0.00
N ILE A 13 -8.39 4.44 0.40
CA ILE A 13 -9.21 5.19 -0.55
C ILE A 13 -8.30 6.11 -1.39
N ASN A 14 -7.35 6.78 -0.78
CA ASN A 14 -6.39 7.63 -1.49
C ASN A 14 -5.38 6.83 -2.31
N ASP A 15 -5.26 5.53 -2.05
CA ASP A 15 -4.48 4.59 -2.87
C ASP A 15 -5.24 4.11 -4.11
N GLY A 16 -6.42 4.65 -4.35
CA GLY A 16 -7.18 4.35 -5.56
C GLY A 16 -8.32 3.35 -5.36
N MET A 17 -8.60 2.95 -4.14
CA MET A 17 -9.71 2.05 -3.87
C MET A 17 -10.99 2.84 -3.72
N SER A 18 -12.05 2.44 -4.45
CA SER A 18 -13.35 3.12 -4.40
C SER A 18 -14.01 2.98 -3.03
N GLU A 19 -13.78 1.85 -2.37
CA GLU A 19 -14.27 1.58 -1.01
C GLU A 19 -13.38 0.54 -0.35
N VAL A 20 -13.40 0.48 0.97
CA VAL A 20 -12.65 -0.52 1.73
C VAL A 20 -13.63 -1.58 2.21
N ASN A 21 -13.37 -2.82 1.82
CA ASN A 21 -14.12 -3.97 2.32
C ASN A 21 -13.42 -4.49 3.58
N TRP A 22 -13.96 -4.16 4.73
CA TRP A 22 -13.34 -4.51 6.01
C TRP A 22 -13.29 -6.02 6.27
N ASP A 23 -14.28 -6.78 5.79
CA ASP A 23 -14.26 -8.23 5.93
C ASP A 23 -13.10 -8.83 5.14
N THR A 24 -12.91 -8.37 3.91
CA THR A 24 -11.79 -8.77 3.07
C THR A 24 -10.47 -8.33 3.69
N LEU A 25 -10.38 -7.09 4.14
CA LEU A 25 -9.17 -6.54 4.74
C LEU A 25 -8.68 -7.38 5.93
N LYS A 26 -9.60 -7.85 6.75
CA LYS A 26 -9.28 -8.57 8.00
C LYS A 26 -9.24 -10.09 7.85
N LYS A 27 -9.68 -10.63 6.72
CA LYS A 27 -9.89 -12.07 6.53
C LYS A 27 -8.66 -12.92 6.83
N TYR A 28 -7.49 -12.43 6.44
CA TYR A 28 -6.23 -13.17 6.57
C TYR A 28 -5.30 -12.56 7.63
N GLN A 29 -5.83 -11.69 8.47
CA GLN A 29 -5.02 -10.96 9.46
C GLN A 29 -4.33 -11.91 10.42
N ASN A 30 -3.00 -11.76 10.51
CA ASN A 30 -2.13 -12.56 11.37
C ASN A 30 -2.14 -14.07 11.07
N THR A 31 -2.47 -14.44 9.84
CA THR A 31 -2.32 -15.82 9.37
C THR A 31 -0.83 -16.15 9.28
N THR A 32 -0.46 -17.33 9.78
CA THR A 32 0.95 -17.73 9.81
C THR A 32 1.58 -17.76 8.42
N ASN A 33 0.84 -18.21 7.42
CA ASN A 33 1.33 -18.31 6.05
C ASN A 33 0.19 -18.10 5.07
N ILE A 34 0.39 -17.19 4.13
CA ILE A 34 -0.55 -16.93 3.04
C ILE A 34 0.27 -16.58 1.78
N SER A 35 -0.11 -17.11 0.64
CA SER A 35 0.56 -16.82 -0.62
C SER A 35 -0.25 -15.87 -1.48
N LEU A 36 0.41 -15.18 -2.41
CA LEU A 36 -0.28 -14.36 -3.40
C LEU A 36 -1.25 -15.19 -4.24
N LYS A 37 -0.87 -16.43 -4.58
CA LYS A 37 -1.76 -17.32 -5.32
C LYS A 37 -3.06 -17.57 -4.55
N GLU A 38 -2.98 -17.87 -3.26
CA GLU A 38 -4.17 -18.10 -2.43
C GLU A 38 -5.05 -16.86 -2.35
N LEU A 39 -4.44 -15.68 -2.21
CA LEU A 39 -5.18 -14.42 -2.18
C LEU A 39 -5.92 -14.19 -3.50
N ARG A 40 -5.26 -14.42 -4.63
CA ARG A 40 -5.88 -14.25 -5.95
C ARG A 40 -6.94 -15.31 -6.24
N ASP A 41 -6.74 -16.54 -5.80
CA ASP A 41 -7.74 -17.60 -5.96
C ASP A 41 -9.03 -17.24 -5.20
N ASP A 42 -8.93 -16.61 -4.06
CA ASP A 42 -10.08 -16.21 -3.24
C ASP A 42 -10.68 -14.87 -3.68
N LEU A 43 -9.86 -13.87 -3.92
CA LEU A 43 -10.30 -12.48 -4.12
C LEU A 43 -10.36 -12.03 -5.59
N GLY A 44 -9.73 -12.79 -6.48
CA GLY A 44 -9.73 -12.50 -7.90
C GLY A 44 -8.67 -11.49 -8.33
N LEU A 45 -8.85 -10.95 -9.52
CA LEU A 45 -7.91 -10.02 -10.16
C LEU A 45 -8.38 -8.56 -10.17
N GLY A 46 -9.39 -8.24 -9.39
CA GLY A 46 -9.83 -6.85 -9.18
C GLY A 46 -8.91 -6.11 -8.22
N SER A 47 -9.32 -4.91 -7.85
CA SER A 47 -8.59 -4.12 -6.85
C SER A 47 -9.04 -4.53 -5.45
N TRP A 48 -8.09 -4.87 -4.60
CA TRP A 48 -8.38 -5.26 -3.22
C TRP A 48 -7.16 -4.97 -2.33
N ALA A 49 -7.42 -4.93 -1.03
CA ALA A 49 -6.38 -4.82 -0.02
C ALA A 49 -6.65 -5.83 1.10
N VAL A 50 -5.58 -6.44 1.61
CA VAL A 50 -5.63 -7.41 2.70
C VAL A 50 -4.54 -7.06 3.71
N ARG A 51 -4.94 -6.93 4.97
CA ARG A 51 -3.99 -6.68 6.06
C ARG A 51 -3.56 -8.02 6.63
N THR A 52 -2.38 -8.48 6.25
CA THR A 52 -1.87 -9.81 6.63
C THR A 52 -1.20 -9.84 7.99
N ALA A 53 -0.75 -8.67 8.47
CA ALA A 53 -0.10 -8.56 9.78
C ALA A 53 -0.60 -7.29 10.48
N PHE A 54 -0.90 -7.42 11.77
CA PHE A 54 -1.35 -6.27 12.54
C PHE A 54 -1.09 -6.51 14.03
N ASN A 55 -0.26 -5.65 14.62
CA ASN A 55 0.00 -5.64 16.05
C ASN A 55 0.39 -4.22 16.49
N GLU A 56 0.76 -4.04 17.74
CA GLU A 56 1.09 -2.71 18.28
C GLU A 56 2.35 -2.09 17.69
N ASN A 57 3.18 -2.86 16.98
CA ASN A 57 4.46 -2.37 16.46
C ASN A 57 4.44 -2.11 14.96
N TYR A 58 3.69 -2.90 14.19
CA TYR A 58 3.66 -2.76 12.73
C TYR A 58 2.40 -3.35 12.13
N GLN A 59 2.19 -3.02 10.87
CA GLN A 59 1.19 -3.71 10.04
C GLN A 59 1.76 -4.01 8.66
N GLY A 60 1.22 -5.04 8.02
CA GLY A 60 1.54 -5.39 6.65
C GLY A 60 0.27 -5.47 5.83
N VAL A 61 0.24 -4.76 4.69
CA VAL A 61 -0.93 -4.70 3.81
C VAL A 61 -0.54 -5.06 2.40
N VAL A 62 -1.22 -6.06 1.84
CA VAL A 62 -1.06 -6.46 0.43
C VAL A 62 -2.13 -5.71 -0.37
N ILE A 63 -1.71 -5.00 -1.41
CA ILE A 63 -2.61 -4.19 -2.23
C ILE A 63 -2.47 -4.63 -3.69
N GLN A 64 -3.57 -5.05 -4.30
CA GLN A 64 -3.64 -5.31 -5.74
C GLN A 64 -4.33 -4.15 -6.43
N GLN A 65 -3.68 -3.63 -7.46
CA GLN A 65 -4.16 -2.48 -8.21
C GLN A 65 -4.22 -2.78 -9.71
N GLN A 66 -5.14 -2.09 -10.38
CA GLN A 66 -5.31 -2.20 -11.82
C GLN A 66 -4.34 -1.26 -12.55
N PRO A 67 -4.05 -1.53 -13.85
CA PRO A 67 -3.25 -0.60 -14.65
C PRO A 67 -3.79 0.83 -14.55
N GLY A 68 -2.92 1.78 -14.28
CA GLY A 68 -3.27 3.19 -14.13
C GLY A 68 -3.69 3.63 -12.75
N GLU A 69 -4.03 2.70 -11.87
CA GLU A 69 -4.36 3.05 -10.48
C GLU A 69 -3.10 3.37 -9.68
N GLY A 70 -3.26 4.19 -8.67
CA GLY A 70 -2.16 4.57 -7.81
C GLY A 70 -2.66 5.40 -6.64
N ASN A 71 -1.73 5.99 -5.91
CA ASN A 71 -2.09 6.84 -4.78
C ASN A 71 -1.87 8.32 -5.11
N ARG A 72 -2.39 9.16 -4.23
CA ARG A 72 -2.12 10.60 -4.27
C ARG A 72 -0.71 10.85 -3.75
N LYS A 73 -0.10 11.92 -4.22
CA LYS A 73 1.18 12.39 -3.72
C LYS A 73 1.06 12.74 -2.24
N HIS A 74 1.94 12.16 -1.43
CA HIS A 74 1.87 12.30 0.02
C HIS A 74 3.23 12.03 0.66
N TYR A 75 3.30 12.27 1.97
CA TYR A 75 4.41 11.78 2.78
C TYR A 75 3.87 11.22 4.11
N TYR A 76 4.65 10.37 4.73
CA TYR A 76 4.36 9.80 6.03
C TYR A 76 5.30 10.43 7.05
N PRO A 77 4.77 11.20 8.03
CA PRO A 77 5.64 11.98 8.93
C PRO A 77 6.28 11.19 10.06
N GLU A 78 5.74 10.04 10.41
CA GLU A 78 6.06 9.38 11.68
C GLU A 78 7.03 8.21 11.59
N ALA A 79 7.13 7.56 10.45
CA ALA A 79 8.01 6.42 10.28
C ALA A 79 8.39 6.21 8.81
N ASP A 80 9.42 5.44 8.61
CA ASP A 80 9.80 5.01 7.27
C ASP A 80 8.82 3.93 6.79
N GLU A 81 8.62 3.85 5.47
CA GLU A 81 7.81 2.80 4.86
C GLU A 81 8.69 1.84 4.08
N ASN A 82 8.38 0.55 4.17
CA ASN A 82 9.05 -0.49 3.40
C ASN A 82 8.03 -1.15 2.48
N TRP A 83 8.41 -1.35 1.23
CA TRP A 83 7.54 -1.95 0.22
C TRP A 83 8.26 -3.08 -0.49
N VAL A 84 7.54 -4.15 -0.77
CA VAL A 84 8.00 -5.24 -1.62
C VAL A 84 7.05 -5.33 -2.81
N ILE A 85 7.59 -5.34 -4.02
CA ILE A 85 6.78 -5.55 -5.22
C ILE A 85 6.62 -7.06 -5.39
N MET A 86 5.40 -7.55 -5.19
CA MET A 86 5.12 -8.98 -5.25
C MET A 86 4.86 -9.45 -6.66
N ASP A 87 4.26 -8.61 -7.52
CA ASP A 87 3.99 -8.96 -8.90
C ASP A 87 3.71 -7.69 -9.71
N GLY A 88 4.25 -7.64 -10.93
CA GLY A 88 3.97 -6.56 -11.87
C GLY A 88 4.96 -5.41 -11.80
N GLU A 89 4.53 -4.26 -12.30
CA GLU A 89 5.38 -3.08 -12.40
C GLU A 89 4.68 -1.84 -11.90
N PHE A 90 5.46 -0.99 -11.20
CA PHE A 90 5.00 0.30 -10.70
C PHE A 90 6.01 1.39 -11.06
N GLU A 91 5.54 2.61 -11.20
CA GLU A 91 6.39 3.79 -11.13
C GLU A 91 6.34 4.35 -9.72
N TRP A 92 7.50 4.69 -9.18
CA TRP A 92 7.65 5.27 -7.85
C TRP A 92 8.36 6.61 -7.99
N TRP A 93 7.63 7.68 -7.75
CA TRP A 93 8.25 9.00 -7.70
C TRP A 93 8.60 9.31 -6.24
N ILE A 94 9.85 9.69 -5.99
CA ILE A 94 10.34 10.05 -4.67
C ILE A 94 11.06 11.39 -4.79
N ASP A 95 10.66 12.34 -3.96
CA ASP A 95 11.28 13.67 -3.93
C ASP A 95 12.79 13.54 -3.68
N GLY A 96 13.56 14.23 -4.48
CA GLY A 96 15.02 14.19 -4.42
C GLY A 96 15.65 13.05 -5.21
N LYS A 97 14.87 12.08 -5.66
CA LYS A 97 15.37 10.93 -6.46
C LYS A 97 14.75 10.84 -7.85
N GLY A 98 13.56 11.42 -8.03
CA GLY A 98 12.83 11.33 -9.30
C GLY A 98 12.01 10.05 -9.40
N THR A 99 11.65 9.70 -10.64
CA THR A 99 10.80 8.55 -10.92
C THR A 99 11.64 7.30 -11.15
N MET A 100 11.28 6.21 -10.48
CA MET A 100 11.88 4.90 -10.66
C MET A 100 10.83 3.92 -11.16
N LYS A 101 11.24 3.03 -12.06
CA LYS A 101 10.43 1.90 -12.46
C LYS A 101 10.85 0.69 -11.60
N VAL A 102 9.90 0.08 -10.91
CA VAL A 102 10.15 -1.07 -10.06
C VAL A 102 9.30 -2.25 -10.50
N THR A 103 9.81 -3.45 -10.28
CA THR A 103 9.17 -4.69 -10.75
C THR A 103 9.26 -5.78 -9.69
N THR A 104 8.65 -6.91 -9.99
CA THR A 104 8.57 -8.07 -9.07
C THR A 104 9.92 -8.37 -8.41
N GLY A 105 9.90 -8.43 -7.10
CA GLY A 105 11.08 -8.71 -6.29
C GLY A 105 11.85 -7.47 -5.84
N ASP A 106 11.51 -6.30 -6.35
CA ASP A 106 12.16 -5.06 -5.89
C ASP A 106 11.65 -4.65 -4.51
N ILE A 107 12.53 -4.03 -3.75
CA ILE A 107 12.24 -3.49 -2.43
C ILE A 107 12.43 -1.99 -2.47
N VAL A 108 11.45 -1.24 -1.99
CA VAL A 108 11.50 0.22 -1.95
C VAL A 108 11.40 0.68 -0.50
N ASN A 109 12.31 1.55 -0.10
CA ASN A 109 12.27 2.20 1.21
C ASN A 109 12.01 3.68 1.01
N VAL A 110 11.03 4.22 1.71
CA VAL A 110 10.72 5.64 1.68
C VAL A 110 10.90 6.19 3.09
N LYS A 111 11.80 7.15 3.22
CA LYS A 111 12.06 7.77 4.53
C LYS A 111 10.90 8.65 4.96
N ARG A 112 10.66 8.70 6.26
CA ARG A 112 9.67 9.61 6.84
C ARG A 112 9.88 11.05 6.34
N GLY A 113 8.79 11.74 6.11
CA GLY A 113 8.82 13.13 5.68
C GLY A 113 9.14 13.34 4.21
N THR A 114 9.29 12.27 3.42
CA THR A 114 9.65 12.35 2.00
C THR A 114 8.41 12.21 1.13
N TRP A 115 8.13 13.23 0.32
CA TRP A 115 7.03 13.19 -0.64
C TRP A 115 7.25 12.06 -1.65
N HIS A 116 6.20 11.31 -1.94
CA HIS A 116 6.26 10.25 -2.95
C HIS A 116 4.88 9.96 -3.52
N GLN A 117 4.87 9.24 -4.64
CA GLN A 117 3.65 8.85 -5.34
C GLN A 117 3.91 7.55 -6.11
N ILE A 118 2.92 6.65 -6.09
CA ILE A 118 3.03 5.33 -6.69
C ILE A 118 1.95 5.20 -7.77
N THR A 119 2.32 4.63 -8.93
CA THR A 119 1.37 4.37 -10.02
C THR A 119 1.60 2.99 -10.58
N CYS A 120 0.54 2.20 -10.73
CA CYS A 120 0.62 0.90 -11.40
C CYS A 120 0.73 1.11 -12.90
N ILE A 121 1.83 0.63 -13.49
CA ILE A 121 2.11 0.74 -14.92
C ILE A 121 2.12 -0.62 -15.63
N SER A 122 1.76 -1.67 -14.93
CA SER A 122 1.62 -3.01 -15.49
C SER A 122 0.50 -3.08 -16.51
N ASP A 123 0.60 -4.02 -17.45
CA ASP A 123 -0.51 -4.34 -18.38
C ASP A 123 -1.60 -5.18 -17.70
N THR A 124 -1.27 -5.80 -16.58
CA THR A 124 -2.16 -6.65 -15.78
C THR A 124 -2.14 -6.16 -14.34
N PRO A 125 -3.09 -6.61 -13.50
CA PRO A 125 -3.09 -6.23 -12.08
C PRO A 125 -1.75 -6.50 -11.42
N ALA A 126 -1.27 -5.53 -10.64
CA ALA A 126 0.01 -5.61 -9.96
C ALA A 126 -0.19 -5.54 -8.45
N VAL A 127 0.76 -6.10 -7.71
CA VAL A 127 0.62 -6.27 -6.26
C VAL A 127 1.86 -5.75 -5.55
N ARG A 128 1.62 -4.93 -4.53
CA ARG A 128 2.66 -4.42 -3.64
C ARG A 128 2.32 -4.71 -2.19
N TYR A 129 3.34 -4.97 -1.39
CA TYR A 129 3.19 -5.25 0.03
C TYR A 129 3.84 -4.12 0.83
N ALA A 130 3.04 -3.46 1.67
CA ALA A 130 3.49 -2.37 2.52
C ALA A 130 3.72 -2.85 3.93
N ILE A 131 4.85 -2.46 4.53
CA ILE A 131 5.12 -2.67 5.95
C ILE A 131 5.34 -1.29 6.56
N ASN A 132 4.52 -0.95 7.56
CA ASN A 132 4.61 0.36 8.22
C ASN A 132 4.03 0.27 9.64
N TRP A 133 3.94 1.43 10.30
CA TRP A 133 3.33 1.52 11.62
C TRP A 133 1.84 1.23 11.55
N PRO A 134 1.26 0.68 12.63
CA PRO A 134 -0.19 0.42 12.68
C PRO A 134 -1.01 1.70 12.66
N ASP A 135 -0.45 2.77 13.16
CA ASP A 135 -1.10 4.07 13.27
C ASP A 135 -0.57 4.96 12.16
N VAL A 136 -1.05 4.74 10.94
CA VAL A 136 -0.58 5.49 9.78
C VAL A 136 -1.36 6.78 9.60
N SER A 137 -0.63 7.83 9.31
CA SER A 137 -1.17 9.16 9.10
C SER A 137 -0.42 9.77 7.93
N HIS A 138 -1.11 9.98 6.83
CA HIS A 138 -0.51 10.51 5.59
C HIS A 138 -0.84 12.00 5.46
N VAL A 139 0.11 12.77 4.97
CA VAL A 139 -0.08 14.18 4.63
C VAL A 139 -0.14 14.28 3.11
N TYR A 140 -1.23 14.81 2.59
CA TYR A 140 -1.46 14.97 1.17
C TYR A 140 -1.20 16.42 0.75
N GLU A 141 -0.78 16.57 -0.50
CA GLU A 141 -0.42 17.88 -1.06
C GLU A 141 -1.53 18.93 -0.86
N ASP A 142 -2.79 18.53 -1.03
CA ASP A 142 -3.95 19.42 -0.92
C ASP A 142 -4.26 19.85 0.50
N GLU A 143 -3.77 19.12 1.48
CA GLU A 143 -4.05 19.34 2.91
C GLU A 143 -2.96 20.16 3.59
N ASP A 144 -1.86 20.38 2.92
CA ASP A 144 -0.68 21.04 3.47
C ASP A 144 -0.73 22.57 3.29
N GLU A 145 -1.87 23.09 2.94
CA GLU A 145 -2.05 24.52 2.73
C GLU A 145 -2.44 25.28 4.02
#